data_8cc684530d1e6c24c3d3d146e235a0d1
#
_entry.id   8cc684530d1e6c24c3d3d146e235a0d1
#
_cell.length_a   1.000
_cell.length_b   1.000
_cell.length_c   1.000
_cell.angle_alpha   90.00
_cell.angle_beta   90.00
_cell.angle_gamma   90.00
#
_symmetry.space_group_name_H-M   'P 1'
#
loop_
_entity.id
_entity.type
_entity.pdbx_description
1 polymer ?
#
loop_
_entity_poly.entity_id
_entity_poly.type
_entity_poly.pdbx_seq_one_letter_code
_entity_poly.pdbx_strand_id
1 'polypeptide(L)'
;MSDQQEKSSQAPKENRVQGKSLRKQVPRSSHGDWAPAADRPDPLSLLQQQDKGRIQQLLPIKYGRMMASPFAFLRGSAVVMASDLASTPATGLGVTLCGDAHLSNFGIFATPERDVVFDVNDFDEAYPGPWEWDLKRLAASAVVAGRGNGFDDKTCQNLAATVAKAYRAAMGRLAGKTNLDVWYYHVDAESVVKLFDKYAHKSAKQAKQTVKKARSHTTAHTMDKLTEIVDGKRQIKSAPPLVVRLSELLTEDQKKEAESHGEIKKAWQEYLDSLPEERRVLLK
;
A
#
# COMPACT_ATOMS: atom_id res chain seq x y z
N MET A 1 -23.23 3.68 19.57
CA MET A 1 -22.63 4.29 18.35
C MET A 1 -22.68 5.83 18.34
N SER A 2 -23.18 6.51 19.37
CA SER A 2 -23.33 7.97 19.45
C SER A 2 -22.13 8.73 20.05
N ASP A 3 -21.29 8.09 20.87
CA ASP A 3 -20.19 8.79 21.59
C ASP A 3 -18.88 8.94 20.78
N GLN A 4 -18.75 8.32 19.62
CA GLN A 4 -17.55 8.45 18.78
C GLN A 4 -17.69 9.55 17.72
N GLN A 5 -18.88 9.99 17.39
CA GLN A 5 -19.10 11.04 16.40
C GLN A 5 -18.95 12.48 16.95
N GLU A 6 -19.12 12.69 18.24
CA GLU A 6 -18.94 14.03 18.85
C GLU A 6 -17.49 14.45 19.07
N LYS A 7 -16.52 13.50 19.04
CA LYS A 7 -15.08 13.82 19.20
C LYS A 7 -14.39 14.35 17.93
N SER A 8 -15.06 14.41 16.79
CA SER A 8 -14.41 14.76 15.50
C SER A 8 -14.44 16.26 15.16
N SER A 9 -15.01 17.13 15.99
CA SER A 9 -15.12 18.56 15.70
C SER A 9 -14.43 19.46 16.74
N GLN A 10 -13.25 19.07 17.26
CA GLN A 10 -12.45 20.02 18.05
C GLN A 10 -11.93 21.15 17.16
N ALA A 11 -12.07 22.40 17.63
CA ALA A 11 -11.63 23.55 16.87
C ALA A 11 -10.12 23.47 16.54
N PRO A 12 -9.67 23.98 15.39
CA PRO A 12 -8.25 23.91 14.97
C PRO A 12 -7.24 24.43 16.02
N LYS A 13 -7.68 25.34 16.89
CA LYS A 13 -6.86 25.85 18.00
C LYS A 13 -6.65 24.81 19.10
N GLU A 14 -7.68 24.03 19.44
CA GLU A 14 -7.64 22.97 20.46
C GLU A 14 -6.76 21.83 20.00
N ASN A 15 -6.90 21.40 18.74
CA ASN A 15 -6.03 20.40 18.13
C ASN A 15 -4.54 20.81 18.18
N ARG A 16 -4.26 22.10 17.99
CA ARG A 16 -2.90 22.64 18.09
C ARG A 16 -2.33 22.60 19.51
N VAL A 17 -3.16 22.87 20.51
CA VAL A 17 -2.78 22.77 21.93
C VAL A 17 -2.54 21.31 22.29
N GLN A 18 -3.44 20.41 21.92
CA GLN A 18 -3.29 18.97 22.12
C GLN A 18 -2.00 18.45 21.46
N GLY A 19 -1.74 18.78 20.20
CA GLY A 19 -0.53 18.36 19.51
C GLY A 19 0.79 18.91 20.14
N LYS A 20 0.73 20.07 20.80
CA LYS A 20 1.86 20.58 21.61
C LYS A 20 2.06 19.76 22.89
N SER A 21 0.97 19.38 23.56
CA SER A 21 1.01 18.52 24.75
C SER A 21 1.58 17.14 24.43
N LEU A 22 1.08 16.50 23.38
CA LEU A 22 1.59 15.20 22.92
C LEU A 22 3.09 15.24 22.61
N ARG A 23 3.60 16.32 22.02
CA ARG A 23 5.04 16.48 21.76
C ARG A 23 5.89 16.68 23.03
N LYS A 24 5.30 17.10 24.14
CA LYS A 24 5.99 17.11 25.43
C LYS A 24 6.10 15.72 26.02
N GLN A 25 5.05 14.90 25.85
CA GLN A 25 5.00 13.52 26.34
C GLN A 25 5.87 12.60 25.47
N VAL A 26 5.82 12.77 24.15
CA VAL A 26 6.58 12.00 23.16
C VAL A 26 7.41 12.99 22.33
N PRO A 27 8.62 13.35 22.76
CA PRO A 27 9.52 14.25 22.05
C PRO A 27 9.90 13.67 20.68
N ARG A 28 10.10 14.53 19.69
CA ARG A 28 10.48 14.08 18.33
C ARG A 28 11.80 13.30 18.31
N SER A 29 12.73 13.61 19.19
CA SER A 29 14.00 12.89 19.36
C SER A 29 13.80 11.43 19.75
N SER A 30 12.77 11.11 20.55
CA SER A 30 12.50 9.73 20.98
C SER A 30 12.12 8.79 19.84
N HIS A 31 11.71 9.32 18.68
CA HIS A 31 11.40 8.49 17.51
C HIS A 31 12.64 7.97 16.77
N GLY A 32 13.82 8.51 17.04
CA GLY A 32 15.11 8.05 16.49
C GLY A 32 15.79 6.98 17.34
N ASP A 33 15.35 6.83 18.58
CA ASP A 33 15.95 5.91 19.54
C ASP A 33 15.28 4.54 19.38
N TRP A 34 15.94 3.63 18.66
CA TRP A 34 15.52 2.24 18.52
C TRP A 34 16.66 1.30 18.85
N ALA A 35 16.38 0.32 19.66
CA ALA A 35 17.24 -0.83 19.90
C ALA A 35 16.36 -2.10 19.92
N PRO A 36 16.88 -3.24 19.41
CA PRO A 36 16.13 -4.48 19.48
C PRO A 36 15.89 -4.85 20.94
N ALA A 37 14.63 -5.18 21.29
CA ALA A 37 14.30 -5.68 22.61
C ALA A 37 14.99 -7.05 22.86
N ALA A 38 15.27 -7.38 24.12
CA ALA A 38 15.93 -8.64 24.46
C ALA A 38 15.10 -9.87 24.05
N ASP A 39 13.77 -9.71 24.04
CA ASP A 39 12.78 -10.71 23.63
C ASP A 39 12.27 -10.49 22.20
N ARG A 40 12.98 -9.73 21.39
CA ARG A 40 12.60 -9.46 20.00
C ARG A 40 12.37 -10.77 19.24
N PRO A 41 11.19 -11.00 18.66
CA PRO A 41 10.94 -12.18 17.87
C PRO A 41 11.91 -12.30 16.70
N ASP A 42 12.32 -13.53 16.39
CA ASP A 42 13.13 -13.77 15.19
C ASP A 42 12.36 -13.37 13.93
N PRO A 43 12.95 -12.52 13.06
CA PRO A 43 12.29 -12.05 11.84
C PRO A 43 11.80 -13.17 10.92
N LEU A 44 12.55 -14.28 10.83
CA LEU A 44 12.16 -15.43 10.00
C LEU A 44 10.95 -16.13 10.57
N SER A 45 10.87 -16.28 11.90
CA SER A 45 9.71 -16.85 12.58
C SER A 45 8.44 -16.04 12.33
N LEU A 46 8.52 -14.70 12.33
CA LEU A 46 7.39 -13.81 12.00
C LEU A 46 6.91 -14.01 10.56
N LEU A 47 7.85 -14.08 9.61
CA LEU A 47 7.53 -14.33 8.20
C LEU A 47 6.90 -15.70 8.00
N GLN A 48 7.46 -16.75 8.60
CA GLN A 48 6.93 -18.11 8.53
C GLN A 48 5.53 -18.21 9.14
N GLN A 49 5.25 -17.47 10.22
CA GLN A 49 3.92 -17.42 10.80
C GLN A 49 2.91 -16.78 9.84
N GLN A 50 3.28 -15.69 9.17
CA GLN A 50 2.45 -15.04 8.14
C GLN A 50 2.22 -15.98 6.95
N ASP A 51 3.19 -16.80 6.59
CA ASP A 51 3.14 -17.70 5.44
C ASP A 51 2.16 -18.87 5.61
N LYS A 52 1.71 -19.18 6.82
CA LYS A 52 0.73 -20.24 7.06
C LYS A 52 -0.59 -20.03 6.31
N GLY A 53 -0.98 -18.77 6.08
CA GLY A 53 -2.18 -18.41 5.33
C GLY A 53 -1.95 -18.20 3.82
N ARG A 54 -0.72 -18.41 3.32
CA ARG A 54 -0.37 -18.16 1.92
C ARG A 54 -0.33 -19.45 1.08
N ILE A 55 -0.40 -19.28 -0.24
CA ILE A 55 -0.26 -20.39 -1.19
C ILE A 55 1.18 -20.92 -1.13
N GLN A 56 1.37 -22.13 -0.60
CA GLN A 56 2.69 -22.70 -0.32
C GLN A 56 3.59 -22.81 -1.56
N GLN A 57 3.02 -23.13 -2.72
CA GLN A 57 3.75 -23.23 -3.99
C GLN A 57 4.37 -21.90 -4.45
N LEU A 58 3.88 -20.76 -3.96
CA LEU A 58 4.37 -19.43 -4.31
C LEU A 58 5.45 -18.92 -3.33
N LEU A 59 5.64 -19.55 -2.18
CA LEU A 59 6.64 -19.13 -1.18
C LEU A 59 8.07 -19.09 -1.72
N PRO A 60 8.56 -20.07 -2.50
CA PRO A 60 9.89 -19.99 -3.09
C PRO A 60 10.07 -18.74 -3.98
N ILE A 61 9.04 -18.36 -4.73
CA ILE A 61 9.06 -17.15 -5.57
C ILE A 61 9.08 -15.88 -4.70
N LYS A 62 8.26 -15.84 -3.64
CA LYS A 62 8.26 -14.75 -2.65
C LYS A 62 9.63 -14.53 -2.07
N TYR A 63 10.23 -15.58 -1.49
CA TYR A 63 11.54 -15.48 -0.86
C TYR A 63 12.66 -15.20 -1.87
N GLY A 64 12.62 -15.80 -3.04
CA GLY A 64 13.57 -15.49 -4.12
C GLY A 64 13.55 -14.00 -4.50
N ARG A 65 12.37 -13.39 -4.57
CA ARG A 65 12.24 -11.94 -4.79
C ARG A 65 12.75 -11.10 -3.60
N MET A 66 12.44 -11.51 -2.37
CA MET A 66 12.90 -10.81 -1.16
C MET A 66 14.43 -10.84 -1.03
N MET A 67 15.08 -11.91 -1.44
CA MET A 67 16.54 -12.07 -1.38
C MET A 67 17.31 -11.24 -2.43
N ALA A 68 16.63 -10.66 -3.41
CA ALA A 68 17.28 -9.90 -4.48
C ALA A 68 17.99 -8.62 -3.99
N SER A 69 17.54 -8.00 -2.93
CA SER A 69 18.18 -6.82 -2.32
C SER A 69 17.61 -6.50 -0.93
N PRO A 70 18.29 -5.69 -0.10
CA PRO A 70 17.76 -5.20 1.17
C PRO A 70 16.42 -4.45 1.02
N PHE A 71 16.27 -3.69 -0.07
CA PHE A 71 15.02 -3.00 -0.36
C PHE A 71 13.88 -3.97 -0.73
N ALA A 72 14.19 -5.02 -1.50
CA ALA A 72 13.23 -6.07 -1.82
C ALA A 72 12.81 -6.85 -0.56
N PHE A 73 13.74 -7.11 0.35
CA PHE A 73 13.45 -7.73 1.65
C PHE A 73 12.53 -6.82 2.49
N LEU A 74 12.84 -5.54 2.60
CA LEU A 74 12.00 -4.57 3.33
C LEU A 74 10.57 -4.59 2.80
N ARG A 75 10.35 -4.59 1.49
CA ARG A 75 9.01 -4.66 0.89
C ARG A 75 8.21 -5.91 1.28
N GLY A 76 8.88 -7.04 1.44
CA GLY A 76 8.21 -8.31 1.80
C GLY A 76 8.11 -8.57 3.31
N SER A 77 8.57 -7.64 4.16
CA SER A 77 8.72 -7.84 5.60
C SER A 77 8.03 -6.77 6.45
N ALA A 78 6.83 -6.32 6.04
CA ALA A 78 6.04 -5.34 6.80
C ALA A 78 5.78 -5.81 8.24
N VAL A 79 5.46 -7.08 8.44
CA VAL A 79 5.21 -7.70 9.76
C VAL A 79 6.40 -7.59 10.71
N VAL A 80 7.63 -7.71 10.20
CA VAL A 80 8.86 -7.57 11.02
C VAL A 80 8.97 -6.14 11.54
N MET A 81 8.77 -5.15 10.67
CA MET A 81 8.83 -3.75 11.08
C MET A 81 7.68 -3.38 12.02
N ALA A 82 6.47 -3.90 11.81
CA ALA A 82 5.34 -3.69 12.71
C ALA A 82 5.65 -4.23 14.13
N SER A 83 6.24 -5.44 14.21
CA SER A 83 6.71 -6.01 15.47
C SER A 83 7.75 -5.12 16.16
N ASP A 84 8.74 -4.62 15.41
CA ASP A 84 9.77 -3.72 15.93
C ASP A 84 9.20 -2.37 16.41
N LEU A 85 8.21 -1.84 15.69
CA LEU A 85 7.59 -0.56 16.01
C LEU A 85 6.64 -0.63 17.20
N ALA A 86 6.11 -1.80 17.54
CA ALA A 86 5.17 -1.99 18.64
C ALA A 86 5.73 -1.54 20.00
N SER A 87 7.05 -1.64 20.19
CA SER A 87 7.75 -1.19 21.41
C SER A 87 8.25 0.26 21.33
N THR A 88 8.04 0.98 20.22
CA THR A 88 8.55 2.33 20.04
C THR A 88 7.56 3.39 20.56
N PRO A 89 8.04 4.58 20.97
CA PRO A 89 7.17 5.66 21.39
C PRO A 89 6.14 6.03 20.32
N ALA A 90 4.87 6.18 20.75
CA ALA A 90 3.77 6.63 19.94
C ALA A 90 2.95 7.69 20.67
N THR A 91 2.41 8.67 19.95
CA THR A 91 1.65 9.80 20.52
C THR A 91 0.23 9.42 20.93
N GLY A 92 -0.23 8.21 20.62
CA GLY A 92 -1.60 7.76 20.84
C GLY A 92 -2.62 8.28 19.81
N LEU A 93 -2.15 9.01 18.78
CA LEU A 93 -3.01 9.38 17.64
C LEU A 93 -3.13 8.21 16.68
N GLY A 94 -4.29 7.59 16.65
CA GLY A 94 -4.61 6.50 15.73
C GLY A 94 -5.10 7.01 14.38
N VAL A 95 -4.69 6.31 13.32
CA VAL A 95 -5.17 6.49 11.95
C VAL A 95 -5.40 5.13 11.31
N THR A 96 -6.05 5.08 10.15
CA THR A 96 -5.95 3.92 9.29
C THR A 96 -4.59 3.97 8.60
N LEU A 97 -3.70 3.05 8.96
CA LEU A 97 -2.38 2.91 8.35
C LEU A 97 -2.52 2.34 6.94
N CYS A 98 -1.59 2.70 6.04
CA CYS A 98 -1.28 1.91 4.85
C CYS A 98 -0.67 0.54 5.25
N GLY A 99 0.08 0.51 6.36
CA GLY A 99 0.74 -0.68 6.92
C GLY A 99 2.05 -1.02 6.24
N ASP A 100 2.15 -0.86 4.93
CA ASP A 100 3.37 -1.06 4.13
C ASP A 100 3.77 0.18 3.33
N ALA A 101 3.86 1.35 3.98
CA ALA A 101 4.16 2.64 3.37
C ALA A 101 5.63 2.78 2.91
N HIS A 102 6.13 1.89 2.05
CA HIS A 102 7.46 2.02 1.46
C HIS A 102 7.44 2.79 0.12
N LEU A 103 8.58 3.30 -0.35
CA LEU A 103 8.69 4.13 -1.56
C LEU A 103 8.00 3.54 -2.80
N SER A 104 8.10 2.22 -3.03
CA SER A 104 7.48 1.60 -4.21
C SER A 104 5.99 1.33 -4.05
N ASN A 105 5.40 1.63 -2.90
CA ASN A 105 3.96 1.54 -2.69
C ASN A 105 3.23 2.85 -3.02
N PHE A 106 3.93 3.79 -3.60
CA PHE A 106 3.35 5.01 -4.15
C PHE A 106 3.50 5.00 -5.66
N GLY A 107 2.44 5.32 -6.38
CA GLY A 107 2.46 5.27 -7.83
C GLY A 107 1.39 6.10 -8.49
N ILE A 108 1.36 6.02 -9.81
CA ILE A 108 0.45 6.75 -10.67
C ILE A 108 -0.62 5.78 -11.17
N PHE A 109 -1.88 6.12 -10.97
CA PHE A 109 -3.01 5.34 -11.46
C PHE A 109 -4.19 6.25 -11.85
N ALA A 110 -5.15 5.69 -12.58
CA ALA A 110 -6.38 6.39 -12.92
C ALA A 110 -7.47 6.09 -11.88
N THR A 111 -8.14 7.15 -11.41
CA THR A 111 -9.30 7.03 -10.53
C THR A 111 -10.54 6.55 -11.31
N PRO A 112 -11.63 6.15 -10.63
CA PRO A 112 -12.91 5.85 -11.28
C PRO A 112 -13.43 7.01 -12.15
N GLU A 113 -13.16 8.25 -11.76
CA GLU A 113 -13.49 9.47 -12.50
C GLU A 113 -12.57 9.73 -13.69
N ARG A 114 -11.53 8.88 -13.88
CA ARG A 114 -10.50 8.94 -14.91
C ARG A 114 -9.47 10.05 -14.74
N ASP A 115 -9.38 10.63 -13.57
CA ASP A 115 -8.26 11.48 -13.21
C ASP A 115 -7.00 10.63 -12.98
N VAL A 116 -5.85 11.15 -13.38
CA VAL A 116 -4.58 10.46 -13.12
C VAL A 116 -3.92 11.07 -11.91
N VAL A 117 -3.83 10.28 -10.86
CA VAL A 117 -3.34 10.70 -9.54
C VAL A 117 -2.08 9.94 -9.14
N PHE A 118 -1.35 10.53 -8.20
CA PHE A 118 -0.23 9.87 -7.51
C PHE A 118 -0.62 9.66 -6.05
N ASP A 119 -0.71 8.40 -5.65
CA ASP A 119 -1.11 8.03 -4.29
C ASP A 119 -0.59 6.62 -3.94
N VAL A 120 -1.00 6.09 -2.78
CA VAL A 120 -0.75 4.72 -2.33
C VAL A 120 -1.45 3.73 -3.27
N ASN A 121 -0.75 2.67 -3.66
CA ASN A 121 -1.25 1.67 -4.59
C ASN A 121 -1.77 0.40 -3.93
N ASP A 122 -1.29 0.08 -2.73
CA ASP A 122 -1.52 -1.20 -2.07
C ASP A 122 -1.90 -0.99 -0.61
N PHE A 123 -2.97 -1.63 -0.18
CA PHE A 123 -3.60 -1.49 1.13
C PHE A 123 -3.77 -2.84 1.83
N ASP A 124 -3.09 -3.89 1.39
CA ASP A 124 -3.24 -5.26 1.94
C ASP A 124 -2.91 -5.34 3.43
N GLU A 125 -1.97 -4.52 3.91
CA GLU A 125 -1.57 -4.43 5.30
C GLU A 125 -2.27 -3.29 6.06
N ALA A 126 -3.31 -2.67 5.48
CA ALA A 126 -4.02 -1.55 6.11
C ALA A 126 -4.69 -1.97 7.43
N TYR A 127 -4.41 -1.21 8.50
CA TYR A 127 -4.91 -1.49 9.83
C TYR A 127 -4.97 -0.21 10.69
N PRO A 128 -5.92 -0.10 11.64
CA PRO A 128 -5.90 0.99 12.62
C PRO A 128 -4.66 0.94 13.51
N GLY A 129 -3.87 2.02 13.53
CA GLY A 129 -2.65 2.05 14.32
C GLY A 129 -2.04 3.44 14.47
N PRO A 130 -0.87 3.55 15.14
CA PRO A 130 -0.18 4.82 15.33
C PRO A 130 0.30 5.42 14.00
N TRP A 131 -0.03 6.67 13.73
CA TRP A 131 0.38 7.37 12.49
C TRP A 131 1.91 7.36 12.24
N GLU A 132 2.69 7.25 13.29
CA GLU A 132 4.15 7.22 13.24
C GLU A 132 4.69 6.02 12.45
N TRP A 133 3.95 4.91 12.42
CA TRP A 133 4.44 3.67 11.81
C TRP A 133 4.63 3.81 10.31
N ASP A 134 3.65 4.36 9.60
CA ASP A 134 3.76 4.60 8.16
C ASP A 134 4.90 5.58 7.83
N LEU A 135 5.02 6.66 8.60
CA LEU A 135 6.09 7.63 8.39
C LEU A 135 7.49 7.02 8.65
N LYS A 136 7.64 6.22 9.71
CA LYS A 136 8.88 5.50 10.01
C LYS A 136 9.22 4.50 8.91
N ARG A 137 8.20 3.79 8.39
CA ARG A 137 8.40 2.83 7.30
C ARG A 137 8.82 3.53 6.00
N LEU A 138 8.21 4.64 5.65
CA LEU A 138 8.61 5.43 4.49
C LEU A 138 10.04 5.95 4.63
N ALA A 139 10.39 6.50 5.79
CA ALA A 139 11.73 7.00 6.05
C ALA A 139 12.79 5.88 5.99
N ALA A 140 12.53 4.73 6.60
CA ALA A 140 13.40 3.56 6.54
C ALA A 140 13.57 3.07 5.09
N SER A 141 12.50 3.02 4.32
CA SER A 141 12.55 2.60 2.91
C SER A 141 13.42 3.55 2.06
N ALA A 142 13.38 4.85 2.33
CA ALA A 142 14.23 5.84 1.66
C ALA A 142 15.73 5.63 1.98
N VAL A 143 16.06 5.32 3.25
CA VAL A 143 17.42 5.00 3.66
C VAL A 143 17.92 3.72 3.01
N VAL A 144 17.11 2.65 3.05
CA VAL A 144 17.49 1.35 2.47
C VAL A 144 17.66 1.46 0.96
N ALA A 145 16.78 2.20 0.26
CA ALA A 145 16.94 2.48 -1.17
C ALA A 145 18.19 3.31 -1.46
N GLY A 146 18.49 4.33 -0.64
CA GLY A 146 19.68 5.15 -0.77
C GLY A 146 20.97 4.32 -0.64
N ARG A 147 21.04 3.48 0.38
CA ARG A 147 22.17 2.54 0.56
C ARG A 147 22.30 1.56 -0.61
N GLY A 148 21.19 1.02 -1.08
CA GLY A 148 21.18 0.14 -2.26
C GLY A 148 21.66 0.82 -3.54
N ASN A 149 21.53 2.16 -3.63
CA ASN A 149 22.07 2.97 -4.73
C ASN A 149 23.50 3.50 -4.48
N GLY A 150 24.16 3.06 -3.40
CA GLY A 150 25.54 3.46 -3.07
C GLY A 150 25.68 4.85 -2.48
N PHE A 151 24.62 5.45 -1.93
CA PHE A 151 24.72 6.73 -1.26
C PHE A 151 25.40 6.58 0.12
N ASP A 152 26.17 7.59 0.50
CA ASP A 152 26.82 7.65 1.81
C ASP A 152 25.80 7.80 2.96
N ASP A 153 26.23 7.51 4.19
CA ASP A 153 25.36 7.54 5.37
C ASP A 153 24.78 8.94 5.63
N LYS A 154 25.52 10.02 5.37
CA LYS A 154 25.04 11.39 5.53
C LYS A 154 23.92 11.70 4.55
N THR A 155 24.06 11.29 3.30
CA THR A 155 23.00 11.40 2.29
C THR A 155 21.78 10.57 2.68
N CYS A 156 21.97 9.35 3.16
CA CYS A 156 20.88 8.50 3.63
C CYS A 156 20.13 9.10 4.84
N GLN A 157 20.84 9.67 5.80
CA GLN A 157 20.24 10.42 6.92
C GLN A 157 19.42 11.63 6.42
N ASN A 158 19.95 12.36 5.45
CA ASN A 158 19.24 13.48 4.84
C ASN A 158 17.96 13.05 4.11
N LEU A 159 17.93 11.86 3.49
CA LEU A 159 16.72 11.29 2.89
C LEU A 159 15.64 11.08 3.96
N ALA A 160 15.95 10.42 5.06
CA ALA A 160 15.01 10.22 6.16
C ALA A 160 14.49 11.55 6.74
N ALA A 161 15.40 12.51 6.98
CA ALA A 161 15.04 13.84 7.46
C ALA A 161 14.13 14.59 6.46
N THR A 162 14.37 14.42 5.15
CA THR A 162 13.55 15.02 4.09
C THR A 162 12.14 14.45 4.07
N VAL A 163 11.99 13.13 4.23
CA VAL A 163 10.68 12.47 4.35
C VAL A 163 9.90 13.06 5.53
N ALA A 164 10.50 13.10 6.71
CA ALA A 164 9.86 13.64 7.91
C ALA A 164 9.51 15.14 7.78
N LYS A 165 10.39 15.93 7.16
CA LYS A 165 10.17 17.36 6.89
C LYS A 165 9.02 17.57 5.89
N ALA A 166 8.98 16.79 4.81
CA ALA A 166 7.93 16.88 3.79
C ALA A 166 6.57 16.49 4.37
N TYR A 167 6.50 15.39 5.13
CA TYR A 167 5.28 14.97 5.83
C TYR A 167 4.76 16.07 6.75
N ARG A 168 5.62 16.62 7.61
CA ARG A 168 5.26 17.72 8.51
C ARG A 168 4.72 18.94 7.74
N ALA A 169 5.35 19.30 6.63
CA ALA A 169 4.94 20.43 5.82
C ALA A 169 3.57 20.18 5.16
N ALA A 170 3.33 18.96 4.67
CA ALA A 170 2.05 18.54 4.11
C ALA A 170 0.94 18.59 5.16
N MET A 171 1.15 18.00 6.33
CA MET A 171 0.19 18.04 7.44
C MET A 171 -0.12 19.47 7.90
N GLY A 172 0.90 20.34 7.93
CA GLY A 172 0.70 21.76 8.24
C GLY A 172 -0.17 22.50 7.22
N ARG A 173 -0.07 22.15 5.94
CA ARG A 173 -0.95 22.72 4.90
C ARG A 173 -2.37 22.17 5.01
N LEU A 174 -2.52 20.87 5.22
CA LEU A 174 -3.84 20.22 5.32
C LEU A 174 -4.59 20.64 6.58
N ALA A 175 -3.90 20.91 7.69
CA ALA A 175 -4.51 21.39 8.93
C ALA A 175 -5.21 22.76 8.81
N GLY A 176 -4.95 23.52 7.75
CA GLY A 176 -5.63 24.77 7.43
C GLY A 176 -6.81 24.62 6.48
N LYS A 177 -7.14 23.40 6.07
CA LYS A 177 -8.24 23.12 5.13
C LYS A 177 -9.48 22.61 5.88
N THR A 178 -10.64 22.70 5.22
CA THR A 178 -11.86 22.05 5.73
C THR A 178 -11.76 20.52 5.58
N ASN A 179 -12.57 19.78 6.34
CA ASN A 179 -12.60 18.31 6.23
C ASN A 179 -12.98 17.88 4.81
N LEU A 180 -13.87 18.61 4.15
CA LEU A 180 -14.27 18.31 2.77
C LEU A 180 -13.12 18.55 1.79
N ASP A 181 -12.37 19.65 1.94
CA ASP A 181 -11.19 19.91 1.12
C ASP A 181 -10.10 18.85 1.30
N VAL A 182 -9.94 18.31 2.52
CA VAL A 182 -9.00 17.22 2.81
C VAL A 182 -9.49 15.91 2.19
N TRP A 183 -10.79 15.65 2.26
CA TRP A 183 -11.41 14.46 1.66
C TRP A 183 -11.18 14.37 0.14
N TYR A 184 -11.34 15.49 -0.56
CA TYR A 184 -11.12 15.57 -1.99
C TYR A 184 -9.67 15.90 -2.40
N TYR A 185 -8.77 16.04 -1.41
CA TYR A 185 -7.37 16.33 -1.72
C TYR A 185 -6.70 15.13 -2.39
N HIS A 186 -6.15 15.38 -3.56
CA HIS A 186 -5.32 14.42 -4.27
C HIS A 186 -4.09 15.10 -4.89
N VAL A 187 -3.10 14.33 -5.23
CA VAL A 187 -1.91 14.80 -5.96
C VAL A 187 -2.06 14.37 -7.41
N ASP A 188 -2.34 15.33 -8.29
CA ASP A 188 -2.41 15.03 -9.72
C ASP A 188 -1.04 14.61 -10.27
N ALA A 189 -1.03 13.64 -11.18
CA ALA A 189 0.19 13.07 -11.72
C ALA A 189 1.00 14.06 -12.55
N GLU A 190 0.39 15.11 -13.09
CA GLU A 190 1.07 16.14 -13.86
C GLU A 190 1.92 17.03 -12.94
N SER A 191 1.46 17.30 -11.72
CA SER A 191 2.25 17.98 -10.68
C SER A 191 3.50 17.18 -10.33
N VAL A 192 3.40 15.86 -10.25
CA VAL A 192 4.55 14.98 -10.03
C VAL A 192 5.51 15.03 -11.22
N VAL A 193 5.01 14.99 -12.45
CA VAL A 193 5.84 15.13 -13.67
C VAL A 193 6.59 16.45 -13.67
N LYS A 194 5.94 17.57 -13.32
CA LYS A 194 6.58 18.89 -13.21
C LYS A 194 7.72 18.91 -12.19
N LEU A 195 7.57 18.21 -11.06
CA LEU A 195 8.64 18.05 -10.09
C LEU A 195 9.84 17.28 -10.68
N PHE A 196 9.60 16.20 -11.41
CA PHE A 196 10.67 15.47 -12.10
C PHE A 196 11.32 16.32 -13.20
N ASP A 197 10.57 17.09 -13.99
CA ASP A 197 11.14 18.02 -14.96
C ASP A 197 12.07 19.04 -14.29
N LYS A 198 11.73 19.50 -13.08
CA LYS A 198 12.54 20.49 -12.35
C LYS A 198 13.81 19.92 -11.71
N TYR A 199 13.72 18.71 -11.13
CA TYR A 199 14.77 18.19 -10.25
C TYR A 199 15.47 16.94 -10.80
N ALA A 200 14.90 16.24 -11.76
CA ALA A 200 15.38 14.95 -12.26
C ALA A 200 15.01 14.71 -13.73
N HIS A 201 15.53 15.53 -14.64
CA HIS A 201 15.17 15.52 -16.07
C HIS A 201 15.21 14.12 -16.73
N LYS A 202 16.18 13.26 -16.36
CA LYS A 202 16.25 11.89 -16.90
C LYS A 202 15.02 11.06 -16.53
N SER A 203 14.47 11.25 -15.32
CA SER A 203 13.29 10.55 -14.83
C SER A 203 11.98 11.15 -15.31
N ALA A 204 11.96 12.41 -15.76
CA ALA A 204 10.78 13.09 -16.25
C ALA A 204 10.19 12.42 -17.49
N LYS A 205 11.03 11.94 -18.43
CA LYS A 205 10.58 11.20 -19.60
C LYS A 205 9.85 9.91 -19.20
N GLN A 206 10.37 9.19 -18.23
CA GLN A 206 9.76 7.97 -17.70
C GLN A 206 8.44 8.27 -16.96
N ALA A 207 8.40 9.33 -16.15
CA ALA A 207 7.18 9.78 -15.50
C ALA A 207 6.08 10.16 -16.51
N LYS A 208 6.42 10.93 -17.55
CA LYS A 208 5.49 11.25 -18.66
C LYS A 208 4.96 10.00 -19.36
N GLN A 209 5.82 9.02 -19.61
CA GLN A 209 5.39 7.74 -20.19
C GLN A 209 4.45 6.97 -19.27
N THR A 210 4.72 6.97 -17.95
CA THR A 210 3.86 6.34 -16.96
C THR A 210 2.47 6.97 -16.91
N VAL A 211 2.38 8.32 -16.92
CA VAL A 211 1.09 9.03 -16.99
C VAL A 211 0.34 8.69 -18.27
N LYS A 212 1.03 8.72 -19.43
CA LYS A 212 0.43 8.34 -20.71
C LYS A 212 -0.10 6.90 -20.68
N LYS A 213 0.67 5.98 -20.11
CA LYS A 213 0.27 4.58 -19.95
C LYS A 213 -0.93 4.43 -19.02
N ALA A 214 -0.96 5.14 -17.88
CA ALA A 214 -2.10 5.11 -16.96
C ALA A 214 -3.39 5.59 -17.64
N ARG A 215 -3.32 6.66 -18.44
CA ARG A 215 -4.47 7.13 -19.25
C ARG A 215 -4.94 6.13 -20.31
N SER A 216 -4.05 5.32 -20.86
CA SER A 216 -4.38 4.32 -21.88
C SER A 216 -4.90 3.01 -21.32
N HIS A 217 -4.82 2.78 -20.00
CA HIS A 217 -5.35 1.59 -19.33
C HIS A 217 -6.86 1.69 -19.22
N THR A 218 -7.55 1.30 -20.30
CA THR A 218 -9.01 1.15 -20.33
C THR A 218 -9.40 -0.28 -20.02
N THR A 219 -10.67 -0.52 -19.68
CA THR A 219 -11.23 -1.86 -19.51
C THR A 219 -10.98 -2.72 -20.76
N ALA A 220 -11.17 -2.16 -21.97
CA ALA A 220 -10.91 -2.86 -23.22
C ALA A 220 -9.44 -3.30 -23.35
N HIS A 221 -8.49 -2.39 -23.06
CA HIS A 221 -7.06 -2.72 -23.07
C HIS A 221 -6.71 -3.81 -22.05
N THR A 222 -7.30 -3.76 -20.85
CA THR A 222 -7.10 -4.77 -19.81
C THR A 222 -7.67 -6.11 -20.25
N MET A 223 -8.87 -6.14 -20.85
CA MET A 223 -9.46 -7.35 -21.41
C MET A 223 -8.55 -7.99 -22.47
N ASP A 224 -8.04 -7.23 -23.42
CA ASP A 224 -7.17 -7.76 -24.47
C ASP A 224 -5.82 -8.26 -23.92
N LYS A 225 -5.31 -7.61 -22.89
CA LYS A 225 -4.06 -8.02 -22.25
C LYS A 225 -4.20 -9.30 -21.41
N LEU A 226 -5.29 -9.41 -20.64
CA LEU A 226 -5.47 -10.49 -19.66
C LEU A 226 -6.29 -11.65 -20.19
N THR A 227 -6.92 -11.51 -21.35
CA THR A 227 -7.79 -12.56 -21.90
C THR A 227 -7.41 -12.93 -23.32
N GLU A 228 -7.85 -14.10 -23.75
CA GLU A 228 -7.74 -14.63 -25.11
C GLU A 228 -9.05 -15.31 -25.51
N ILE A 229 -9.25 -15.54 -26.81
CA ILE A 229 -10.40 -16.29 -27.32
C ILE A 229 -9.94 -17.71 -27.59
N VAL A 230 -10.58 -18.66 -26.91
CA VAL A 230 -10.37 -20.11 -27.10
C VAL A 230 -11.74 -20.70 -27.43
N ASP A 231 -11.83 -21.39 -28.52
CA ASP A 231 -13.09 -22.02 -29.03
C ASP A 231 -14.29 -21.05 -29.04
N GLY A 232 -14.04 -19.81 -29.50
CA GLY A 232 -15.05 -18.76 -29.58
C GLY A 232 -15.46 -18.13 -28.25
N LYS A 233 -14.89 -18.56 -27.13
CA LYS A 233 -15.17 -18.04 -25.79
C LYS A 233 -13.98 -17.26 -25.26
N ARG A 234 -14.25 -16.09 -24.67
CA ARG A 234 -13.21 -15.29 -24.00
C ARG A 234 -12.84 -15.92 -22.66
N GLN A 235 -11.56 -16.15 -22.45
CA GLN A 235 -11.01 -16.77 -21.24
C GLN A 235 -9.80 -15.96 -20.73
N ILE A 236 -9.49 -16.06 -19.45
CA ILE A 236 -8.28 -15.50 -18.87
C ILE A 236 -7.05 -16.23 -19.44
N LYS A 237 -6.01 -15.49 -19.83
CA LYS A 237 -4.72 -16.08 -20.25
C LYS A 237 -4.10 -16.83 -19.09
N SER A 238 -3.72 -18.08 -19.32
CA SER A 238 -2.94 -18.85 -18.35
C SER A 238 -1.48 -18.43 -18.39
N ALA A 239 -0.87 -18.20 -17.22
CA ALA A 239 0.54 -17.85 -17.04
C ALA A 239 1.08 -18.53 -15.76
N PRO A 240 1.24 -19.87 -15.76
CA PRO A 240 1.73 -20.60 -14.61
C PRO A 240 3.11 -20.10 -14.14
N PRO A 241 3.40 -20.12 -12.84
CA PRO A 241 2.54 -20.60 -11.75
C PRO A 241 1.62 -19.51 -11.16
N LEU A 242 1.67 -18.26 -11.67
CA LEU A 242 1.02 -17.10 -11.05
C LEU A 242 -0.45 -16.96 -11.41
N VAL A 243 -0.81 -17.33 -12.64
CA VAL A 243 -2.19 -17.30 -13.14
C VAL A 243 -2.47 -18.62 -13.81
N VAL A 244 -3.39 -19.41 -13.25
CA VAL A 244 -3.80 -20.70 -13.79
C VAL A 244 -5.31 -20.73 -13.86
N ARG A 245 -5.85 -21.14 -15.01
CA ARG A 245 -7.30 -21.29 -15.15
C ARG A 245 -7.79 -22.40 -14.25
N LEU A 246 -8.96 -22.22 -13.63
CA LEU A 246 -9.59 -23.24 -12.82
C LEU A 246 -9.79 -24.55 -13.60
N SER A 247 -10.14 -24.46 -14.88
CA SER A 247 -10.28 -25.60 -15.79
C SER A 247 -8.96 -26.38 -16.02
N GLU A 248 -7.80 -25.77 -15.78
CA GLU A 248 -6.50 -26.41 -15.90
C GLU A 248 -6.02 -27.03 -14.58
N LEU A 249 -6.59 -26.60 -13.45
CA LEU A 249 -6.27 -27.11 -12.11
C LEU A 249 -7.09 -28.33 -11.73
N LEU A 250 -8.32 -28.43 -12.24
CA LEU A 250 -9.25 -29.49 -11.87
C LEU A 250 -9.11 -30.69 -12.82
N THR A 251 -9.10 -31.90 -12.28
CA THR A 251 -9.29 -33.13 -13.05
C THR A 251 -10.70 -33.15 -13.64
N GLU A 252 -10.94 -33.99 -14.68
CA GLU A 252 -12.27 -34.10 -15.30
C GLU A 252 -13.33 -34.53 -14.28
N ASP A 253 -13.00 -35.38 -13.31
CA ASP A 253 -13.93 -35.79 -12.27
C ASP A 253 -14.22 -34.64 -11.29
N GLN A 254 -13.20 -33.87 -10.91
CA GLN A 254 -13.38 -32.69 -10.06
C GLN A 254 -14.18 -31.59 -10.77
N LYS A 255 -14.05 -31.42 -12.08
CA LYS A 255 -14.87 -30.47 -12.85
C LYS A 255 -16.37 -30.89 -12.82
N LYS A 256 -16.65 -32.17 -13.04
CA LYS A 256 -18.02 -32.70 -12.97
C LYS A 256 -18.60 -32.53 -11.56
N GLU A 257 -17.81 -32.79 -10.53
CA GLU A 257 -18.19 -32.63 -9.15
C GLU A 257 -18.47 -31.15 -8.80
N ALA A 258 -17.58 -30.22 -9.15
CA ALA A 258 -17.76 -28.78 -8.93
C ALA A 258 -18.96 -28.21 -9.70
N GLU A 259 -19.22 -28.70 -10.90
CA GLU A 259 -20.42 -28.33 -11.69
C GLU A 259 -21.70 -28.91 -11.07
N SER A 260 -21.67 -30.16 -10.60
CA SER A 260 -22.84 -30.85 -10.02
C SER A 260 -23.26 -30.27 -8.68
N HIS A 261 -22.32 -29.82 -7.84
CA HIS A 261 -22.61 -29.27 -6.52
C HIS A 261 -22.90 -27.76 -6.52
N GLY A 262 -22.72 -27.09 -7.66
CA GLY A 262 -23.00 -25.65 -7.78
C GLY A 262 -22.19 -24.75 -6.86
N GLU A 263 -21.12 -25.24 -6.25
CA GLU A 263 -20.30 -24.52 -5.25
C GLU A 263 -19.73 -23.21 -5.78
N ILE A 264 -19.26 -23.21 -7.03
CA ILE A 264 -18.75 -21.98 -7.67
C ILE A 264 -19.87 -20.97 -7.87
N LYS A 265 -21.06 -21.43 -8.28
CA LYS A 265 -22.22 -20.54 -8.43
C LYS A 265 -22.69 -20.02 -7.08
N LYS A 266 -22.68 -20.85 -6.05
CA LYS A 266 -23.05 -20.47 -4.68
C LYS A 266 -22.08 -19.42 -4.15
N ALA A 267 -20.77 -19.65 -4.25
CA ALA A 267 -19.74 -18.68 -3.82
C ALA A 267 -19.86 -17.36 -4.59
N TRP A 268 -20.13 -17.40 -5.89
CA TRP A 268 -20.37 -16.21 -6.70
C TRP A 268 -21.62 -15.46 -6.23
N GLN A 269 -22.72 -16.17 -5.96
CA GLN A 269 -23.94 -15.55 -5.46
C GLN A 269 -23.75 -14.92 -4.08
N GLU A 270 -23.08 -15.62 -3.16
CA GLU A 270 -22.72 -15.10 -1.84
C GLU A 270 -21.86 -13.82 -1.93
N TYR A 271 -20.91 -13.82 -2.87
CA TYR A 271 -20.12 -12.62 -3.18
C TYR A 271 -21.00 -11.47 -3.68
N LEU A 272 -21.87 -11.72 -4.67
CA LEU A 272 -22.77 -10.70 -5.18
C LEU A 272 -23.69 -10.15 -4.08
N ASP A 273 -24.19 -11.01 -3.21
CA ASP A 273 -25.10 -10.62 -2.12
C ASP A 273 -24.39 -9.81 -1.02
N SER A 274 -23.08 -9.96 -0.89
CA SER A 274 -22.25 -9.15 0.02
C SER A 274 -22.00 -7.71 -0.47
N LEU A 275 -22.27 -7.44 -1.76
CA LEU A 275 -21.98 -6.14 -2.36
C LEU A 275 -23.16 -5.16 -2.19
N PRO A 276 -22.89 -3.83 -2.10
CA PRO A 276 -23.90 -2.80 -2.26
C PRO A 276 -24.68 -2.97 -3.58
N GLU A 277 -25.96 -2.54 -3.58
CA GLU A 277 -26.87 -2.77 -4.72
C GLU A 277 -26.33 -2.22 -6.05
N GLU A 278 -25.76 -1.01 -6.03
CA GLU A 278 -25.17 -0.39 -7.22
C GLU A 278 -23.99 -1.19 -7.80
N ARG A 279 -23.22 -1.88 -6.96
CA ARG A 279 -22.12 -2.75 -7.41
C ARG A 279 -22.66 -4.08 -7.96
N ARG A 280 -23.69 -4.60 -7.33
CA ARG A 280 -24.36 -5.85 -7.77
C ARG A 280 -24.95 -5.71 -9.16
N VAL A 281 -25.56 -4.56 -9.49
CA VAL A 281 -26.12 -4.29 -10.81
C VAL A 281 -25.05 -4.27 -11.91
N LEU A 282 -23.85 -3.82 -11.59
CA LEU A 282 -22.73 -3.77 -12.57
C LEU A 282 -22.13 -5.15 -12.89
N LEU A 283 -22.34 -6.14 -12.03
CA LEU A 283 -21.72 -7.48 -12.14
C LEU A 283 -22.70 -8.58 -12.59
N LYS A 284 -23.98 -8.25 -12.74
CA LYS A 284 -25.02 -9.10 -13.35
C LYS A 284 -25.00 -8.97 -14.86
#